data_77986842ea319b353ec0db5bf5053c0d
#
_entry.id   77986842ea319b353ec0db5bf5053c0d
#
_cell.length_a   1.000
_cell.length_b   1.000
_cell.length_c   1.000
_cell.angle_alpha   90.00
_cell.angle_beta   90.00
_cell.angle_gamma   90.00
#
_symmetry.space_group_name_H-M   'P 1'
#
loop_
_entity.id
_entity.type
_entity.pdbx_description
1 polymer ?
#
loop_
_entity_poly.entity_id
_entity_poly.type
_entity_poly.pdbx_seq_one_letter_code
_entity_poly.pdbx_strand_id
1 'polypeptide(L)'
;MKAFVAGATGQTGRRIVAELVKRGIPVRALVRNLETAKQILPPEAELVTGDVLNATSLGDAIGDSTVLLCATGAAPGFDPTAPYKVDFEGTKNLVDAAKAKGIEHFVLVTSLCVSQFFHPLNLFWLILVWKKQAEEYLQKSGLIYTIVRPGGLKNEDNSDAIVMGSADTMFESSISRTKVAQVCVEALFLPNSRNKVVEIVAKSEAPHKSFEELFASVI
;
A
#
# COMPACT_ATOMS: atom_id res chain seq x y z
N MET A 1 16.67 -4.24 8.36
CA MET A 1 15.28 -4.00 7.95
C MET A 1 14.63 -5.33 7.61
N LYS A 2 13.45 -5.62 8.16
CA LYS A 2 12.57 -6.74 7.80
C LYS A 2 11.18 -6.17 7.53
N ALA A 3 10.57 -6.56 6.43
CA ALA A 3 9.29 -5.98 5.99
C ALA A 3 8.11 -6.90 6.34
N PHE A 4 7.05 -6.32 6.90
CA PHE A 4 5.74 -6.96 7.02
C PHE A 4 4.83 -6.46 5.89
N VAL A 5 4.18 -7.37 5.17
CA VAL A 5 3.28 -7.01 4.05
C VAL A 5 1.88 -7.51 4.34
N ALA A 6 0.93 -6.58 4.51
CA ALA A 6 -0.50 -6.87 4.58
C ALA A 6 -1.14 -6.75 3.20
N GLY A 7 -2.07 -7.66 2.87
CA GLY A 7 -2.62 -7.78 1.51
C GLY A 7 -1.67 -8.47 0.53
N ALA A 8 -0.73 -9.26 1.04
CA ALA A 8 0.37 -9.87 0.30
C ALA A 8 -0.07 -10.73 -0.91
N THR A 9 -1.19 -11.42 -0.84
CA THR A 9 -1.72 -12.25 -1.95
C THR A 9 -2.52 -11.46 -2.99
N GLY A 10 -2.82 -10.18 -2.71
CA GLY A 10 -3.48 -9.30 -3.65
C GLY A 10 -2.59 -8.93 -4.84
N GLN A 11 -3.20 -8.40 -5.90
CA GLN A 11 -2.48 -8.10 -7.16
C GLN A 11 -1.32 -7.10 -6.99
N THR A 12 -1.46 -6.09 -6.12
CA THR A 12 -0.38 -5.15 -5.78
C THR A 12 0.55 -5.74 -4.73
N GLY A 13 0.00 -6.33 -3.66
CA GLY A 13 0.80 -6.85 -2.55
C GLY A 13 1.78 -7.94 -2.96
N ARG A 14 1.38 -8.87 -3.85
CA ARG A 14 2.30 -9.91 -4.34
C ARG A 14 3.49 -9.33 -5.13
N ARG A 15 3.30 -8.19 -5.81
CA ARG A 15 4.39 -7.50 -6.51
C ARG A 15 5.30 -6.75 -5.54
N ILE A 16 4.73 -6.22 -4.46
CA ILE A 16 5.53 -5.65 -3.34
C ILE A 16 6.39 -6.75 -2.71
N VAL A 17 5.82 -7.92 -2.41
CA VAL A 17 6.58 -9.06 -1.86
C VAL A 17 7.69 -9.47 -2.82
N ALA A 18 7.40 -9.62 -4.11
CA ALA A 18 8.37 -9.99 -5.13
C ALA A 18 9.52 -8.95 -5.26
N GLU A 19 9.19 -7.65 -5.21
CA GLU A 19 10.20 -6.58 -5.29
C GLU A 19 11.09 -6.55 -4.03
N LEU A 20 10.53 -6.78 -2.83
CA LEU A 20 11.30 -6.90 -1.59
C LEU A 20 12.25 -8.10 -1.62
N VAL A 21 11.76 -9.27 -2.03
CA VAL A 21 12.57 -10.49 -2.16
C VAL A 21 13.69 -10.29 -3.18
N LYS A 22 13.39 -9.72 -4.33
CA LYS A 22 14.37 -9.39 -5.37
C LYS A 22 15.53 -8.52 -4.84
N ARG A 23 15.23 -7.67 -3.84
CA ARG A 23 16.26 -6.82 -3.19
C ARG A 23 16.92 -7.46 -1.98
N GLY A 24 16.65 -8.72 -1.71
CA GLY A 24 17.21 -9.44 -0.56
C GLY A 24 16.67 -8.97 0.79
N ILE A 25 15.50 -8.31 0.82
CA ILE A 25 14.87 -7.85 2.05
C ILE A 25 14.01 -8.98 2.62
N PRO A 26 14.25 -9.44 3.87
CA PRO A 26 13.40 -10.42 4.51
C PRO A 26 11.94 -9.94 4.61
N VAL A 27 11.00 -10.80 4.23
CA VAL A 27 9.57 -10.47 4.17
C VAL A 27 8.76 -11.42 5.05
N ARG A 28 7.89 -10.86 5.90
CA ARG A 28 6.75 -11.55 6.51
C ARG A 28 5.48 -11.14 5.80
N ALA A 29 4.81 -12.09 5.18
CA ALA A 29 3.61 -11.88 4.38
C ALA A 29 2.37 -12.34 5.16
N LEU A 30 1.47 -11.41 5.51
CA LEU A 30 0.19 -11.73 6.15
C LEU A 30 -0.75 -12.35 5.12
N VAL A 31 -1.21 -13.56 5.39
CA VAL A 31 -2.07 -14.33 4.48
C VAL A 31 -3.24 -14.96 5.24
N ARG A 32 -4.40 -15.04 4.62
CA ARG A 32 -5.58 -15.73 5.19
C ARG A 32 -5.61 -17.23 4.92
N ASN A 33 -4.99 -17.64 3.82
CA ASN A 33 -4.92 -19.03 3.40
C ASN A 33 -3.49 -19.36 2.95
N LEU A 34 -2.82 -20.25 3.69
CA LEU A 34 -1.44 -20.64 3.44
C LEU A 34 -1.26 -21.38 2.12
N GLU A 35 -2.17 -22.29 1.78
CA GLU A 35 -2.02 -23.12 0.59
C GLU A 35 -2.14 -22.28 -0.70
N THR A 36 -3.08 -21.36 -0.73
CA THR A 36 -3.19 -20.40 -1.84
C THR A 36 -1.98 -19.48 -1.89
N ALA A 37 -1.49 -19.03 -0.75
CA ALA A 37 -0.36 -18.12 -0.69
C ALA A 37 0.94 -18.74 -1.20
N LYS A 38 1.22 -20.00 -0.88
CA LYS A 38 2.38 -20.76 -1.38
C LYS A 38 2.44 -20.85 -2.91
N GLN A 39 1.29 -20.81 -3.58
CA GLN A 39 1.20 -20.85 -5.05
C GLN A 39 1.43 -19.48 -5.71
N ILE A 40 1.31 -18.39 -4.94
CA ILE A 40 1.28 -17.03 -5.45
C ILE A 40 2.56 -16.26 -5.10
N LEU A 41 3.09 -16.50 -3.89
CA LEU A 41 4.20 -15.74 -3.33
C LEU A 41 5.54 -16.47 -3.51
N PRO A 42 6.65 -15.71 -3.61
CA PRO A 42 7.99 -16.30 -3.63
C PRO A 42 8.24 -17.17 -2.39
N PRO A 43 8.94 -18.31 -2.52
CA PRO A 43 9.22 -19.23 -1.41
C PRO A 43 10.11 -18.63 -0.32
N GLU A 44 10.83 -17.56 -0.62
CA GLU A 44 11.67 -16.82 0.33
C GLU A 44 10.86 -15.97 1.31
N ALA A 45 9.57 -15.71 1.02
CA ALA A 45 8.70 -14.97 1.90
C ALA A 45 8.20 -15.85 3.05
N GLU A 46 8.40 -15.40 4.29
CA GLU A 46 7.82 -16.02 5.47
C GLU A 46 6.30 -15.78 5.49
N LEU A 47 5.51 -16.84 5.38
CA LEU A 47 4.04 -16.74 5.38
C LEU A 47 3.52 -16.80 6.82
N VAL A 48 2.73 -15.81 7.20
CA VAL A 48 2.10 -15.73 8.53
C VAL A 48 0.59 -15.68 8.38
N THR A 49 -0.11 -16.62 9.02
CA THR A 49 -1.57 -16.65 8.97
C THR A 49 -2.17 -15.57 9.86
N GLY A 50 -3.14 -14.82 9.32
CA GLY A 50 -3.90 -13.83 10.09
C GLY A 50 -4.86 -13.05 9.21
N ASP A 51 -5.67 -12.23 9.86
CA ASP A 51 -6.63 -11.34 9.22
C ASP A 51 -6.49 -9.94 9.83
N VAL A 52 -6.50 -8.91 8.98
CA VAL A 52 -6.43 -7.50 9.43
C VAL A 52 -7.61 -7.09 10.31
N LEU A 53 -8.72 -7.83 10.25
CA LEU A 53 -9.89 -7.64 11.11
C LEU A 53 -9.73 -8.24 12.50
N ASN A 54 -8.71 -9.10 12.70
CA ASN A 54 -8.40 -9.68 14.01
C ASN A 54 -7.22 -8.92 14.65
N ALA A 55 -7.52 -7.79 15.29
CA ALA A 55 -6.52 -6.90 15.88
C ALA A 55 -5.58 -7.61 16.88
N THR A 56 -6.07 -8.59 17.64
CA THR A 56 -5.30 -9.26 18.69
C THR A 56 -4.17 -10.13 18.16
N SER A 57 -4.30 -10.64 16.93
CA SER A 57 -3.28 -11.50 16.29
C SER A 57 -2.23 -10.72 15.50
N LEU A 58 -2.46 -9.43 15.22
CA LEU A 58 -1.57 -8.66 14.35
C LEU A 58 -0.20 -8.40 14.98
N GLY A 59 -0.13 -8.20 16.28
CA GLY A 59 1.15 -8.00 16.96
C GLY A 59 2.11 -9.19 16.78
N ASP A 60 1.61 -10.41 16.93
CA ASP A 60 2.39 -11.62 16.72
C ASP A 60 2.69 -11.85 15.24
N ALA A 61 1.74 -11.52 14.37
CA ALA A 61 1.94 -11.60 12.92
C ALA A 61 3.04 -10.65 12.43
N ILE A 62 3.09 -9.41 12.93
CA ILE A 62 4.16 -8.43 12.62
C ILE A 62 5.52 -8.94 13.11
N GLY A 63 5.56 -9.57 14.30
CA GLY A 63 6.77 -10.16 14.86
C GLY A 63 7.89 -9.16 15.09
N ASP A 64 9.05 -9.42 14.48
CA ASP A 64 10.29 -8.62 14.51
C ASP A 64 10.47 -7.71 13.29
N SER A 65 9.42 -7.51 12.50
CA SER A 65 9.48 -6.61 11.35
C SER A 65 9.67 -5.16 11.79
N THR A 66 10.46 -4.40 11.03
CA THR A 66 10.77 -3.00 11.33
C THR A 66 10.02 -2.03 10.42
N VAL A 67 9.52 -2.50 9.28
CA VAL A 67 8.72 -1.69 8.34
C VAL A 67 7.45 -2.45 7.95
N LEU A 68 6.38 -1.72 7.62
CA LEU A 68 5.09 -2.28 7.23
C LEU A 68 4.60 -1.68 5.92
N LEU A 69 4.24 -2.56 4.96
CA LEU A 69 3.60 -2.15 3.71
C LEU A 69 2.18 -2.72 3.67
N CYS A 70 1.20 -1.84 3.54
CA CYS A 70 -0.22 -2.18 3.50
C CYS A 70 -0.77 -1.96 2.09
N ALA A 71 -1.13 -3.06 1.42
CA ALA A 71 -1.80 -3.08 0.13
C ALA A 71 -3.14 -3.85 0.21
N THR A 72 -3.80 -3.75 1.37
CA THR A 72 -5.15 -4.30 1.55
C THR A 72 -6.17 -3.44 0.81
N GLY A 73 -7.27 -4.06 0.41
CA GLY A 73 -8.39 -3.38 -0.19
C GLY A 73 -9.54 -4.35 -0.33
N ALA A 74 -10.76 -3.86 -0.16
CA ALA A 74 -11.95 -4.66 -0.39
C ALA A 74 -12.01 -5.10 -1.85
N ALA A 75 -12.26 -6.39 -2.06
CA ALA A 75 -12.57 -6.90 -3.39
C ALA A 75 -13.95 -6.39 -3.83
N PRO A 76 -14.15 -6.11 -5.12
CA PRO A 76 -15.49 -5.83 -5.64
C PRO A 76 -16.45 -6.95 -5.27
N GLY A 77 -17.61 -6.62 -4.70
CA GLY A 77 -18.57 -7.60 -4.22
C GLY A 77 -19.86 -6.93 -3.76
N PHE A 78 -20.81 -7.76 -3.31
CA PHE A 78 -22.14 -7.30 -2.85
C PHE A 78 -22.21 -6.95 -1.36
N ASP A 79 -21.12 -7.19 -0.58
CA ASP A 79 -21.08 -6.80 0.83
C ASP A 79 -20.82 -5.30 0.97
N PRO A 80 -21.84 -4.49 1.37
CA PRO A 80 -21.70 -3.05 1.51
C PRO A 80 -20.77 -2.65 2.66
N THR A 81 -20.46 -3.56 3.55
CA THR A 81 -19.60 -3.32 4.70
C THR A 81 -18.13 -3.62 4.42
N ALA A 82 -17.82 -4.29 3.31
CA ALA A 82 -16.46 -4.72 2.99
C ALA A 82 -15.45 -3.56 2.88
N PRO A 83 -15.75 -2.43 2.22
CA PRO A 83 -14.82 -1.29 2.21
C PRO A 83 -14.60 -0.69 3.60
N TYR A 84 -15.65 -0.50 4.40
CA TYR A 84 -15.49 -0.05 5.78
C TYR A 84 -14.58 -0.99 6.58
N LYS A 85 -14.86 -2.29 6.55
CA LYS A 85 -14.10 -3.28 7.31
C LYS A 85 -12.65 -3.39 6.83
N VAL A 86 -12.42 -3.58 5.52
CA VAL A 86 -11.09 -3.89 5.01
C VAL A 86 -10.26 -2.63 4.81
N ASP A 87 -10.82 -1.59 4.16
CA ASP A 87 -10.05 -0.39 3.83
C ASP A 87 -9.86 0.54 5.04
N PHE A 88 -10.82 0.59 5.98
CA PHE A 88 -10.71 1.44 7.17
C PHE A 88 -10.36 0.63 8.44
N GLU A 89 -11.24 -0.25 8.95
CA GLU A 89 -10.97 -0.96 10.22
C GLU A 89 -9.72 -1.82 10.16
N GLY A 90 -9.52 -2.57 9.07
CA GLY A 90 -8.32 -3.39 8.87
C GLY A 90 -7.06 -2.56 8.84
N THR A 91 -7.07 -1.40 8.17
CA THR A 91 -5.93 -0.48 8.17
C THR A 91 -5.71 0.15 9.54
N LYS A 92 -6.77 0.55 10.24
CA LYS A 92 -6.70 1.06 11.62
C LYS A 92 -6.04 0.04 12.55
N ASN A 93 -6.47 -1.22 12.52
CA ASN A 93 -5.89 -2.29 13.34
C ASN A 93 -4.40 -2.49 13.04
N LEU A 94 -4.00 -2.41 11.75
CA LEU A 94 -2.60 -2.48 11.35
C LEU A 94 -1.79 -1.30 11.88
N VAL A 95 -2.32 -0.09 11.84
CA VAL A 95 -1.67 1.11 12.38
C VAL A 95 -1.46 0.99 13.89
N ASP A 96 -2.49 0.55 14.63
CA ASP A 96 -2.41 0.37 16.08
C ASP A 96 -1.37 -0.70 16.44
N ALA A 97 -1.37 -1.84 15.74
CA ALA A 97 -0.39 -2.91 15.93
C ALA A 97 1.03 -2.47 15.55
N ALA A 98 1.18 -1.73 14.44
CA ALA A 98 2.46 -1.17 14.00
C ALA A 98 3.05 -0.23 15.05
N LYS A 99 2.22 0.64 15.62
CA LYS A 99 2.63 1.55 16.70
C LYS A 99 3.08 0.79 17.94
N ALA A 100 2.32 -0.23 18.37
CA ALA A 100 2.66 -1.05 19.51
C ALA A 100 3.96 -1.86 19.32
N LYS A 101 4.28 -2.22 18.08
CA LYS A 101 5.49 -2.97 17.70
C LYS A 101 6.69 -2.08 17.37
N GLY A 102 6.53 -0.77 17.37
CA GLY A 102 7.62 0.16 17.05
C GLY A 102 8.05 0.13 15.59
N ILE A 103 7.09 -0.07 14.67
CA ILE A 103 7.37 0.01 13.22
C ILE A 103 7.96 1.39 12.88
N GLU A 104 9.08 1.39 12.20
CA GLU A 104 9.86 2.58 11.84
C GLU A 104 9.28 3.34 10.63
N HIS A 105 8.61 2.63 9.72
CA HIS A 105 8.00 3.23 8.52
C HIS A 105 6.78 2.41 8.07
N PHE A 106 5.64 3.09 7.89
CA PHE A 106 4.40 2.52 7.40
C PHE A 106 4.10 3.03 5.99
N VAL A 107 4.11 2.16 4.99
CA VAL A 107 3.72 2.49 3.60
C VAL A 107 2.29 2.01 3.34
N LEU A 108 1.39 2.92 3.01
CA LEU A 108 -0.02 2.64 2.74
C LEU A 108 -0.35 2.88 1.27
N VAL A 109 -0.93 1.89 0.60
CA VAL A 109 -1.47 2.03 -0.76
C VAL A 109 -2.96 2.33 -0.68
N THR A 110 -3.37 3.48 -1.24
CA THR A 110 -4.77 3.89 -1.30
C THR A 110 -5.24 4.09 -2.74
N SER A 111 -5.66 5.27 -3.16
CA SER A 111 -6.12 5.56 -4.52
C SER A 111 -6.07 7.06 -4.80
N LEU A 112 -5.95 7.45 -6.06
CA LEU A 112 -6.32 8.80 -6.47
C LEU A 112 -7.78 9.11 -6.09
N CYS A 113 -8.10 10.38 -6.06
CA CYS A 113 -9.46 10.90 -5.87
C CYS A 113 -10.10 10.58 -4.50
N VAL A 114 -9.34 10.13 -3.50
CA VAL A 114 -9.91 9.83 -2.15
C VAL A 114 -10.54 11.05 -1.50
N SER A 115 -10.15 12.26 -1.89
CA SER A 115 -10.74 13.52 -1.39
C SER A 115 -12.00 13.95 -2.16
N GLN A 116 -12.39 13.23 -3.23
CA GLN A 116 -13.54 13.54 -4.07
C GLN A 116 -14.77 12.73 -3.64
N PHE A 117 -15.62 13.29 -2.79
CA PHE A 117 -16.82 12.61 -2.29
C PHE A 117 -17.77 12.15 -3.41
N PHE A 118 -17.98 12.96 -4.44
CA PHE A 118 -18.89 12.65 -5.55
C PHE A 118 -18.24 11.81 -6.68
N HIS A 119 -17.04 11.26 -6.46
CA HIS A 119 -16.40 10.41 -7.46
C HIS A 119 -17.19 9.11 -7.69
N PRO A 120 -17.33 8.62 -8.95
CA PRO A 120 -18.12 7.43 -9.26
C PRO A 120 -17.72 6.16 -8.49
N LEU A 121 -16.46 6.01 -8.11
CA LEU A 121 -16.01 4.89 -7.28
C LEU A 121 -16.69 4.85 -5.90
N ASN A 122 -17.21 5.95 -5.39
CA ASN A 122 -17.98 5.95 -4.14
C ASN A 122 -19.37 5.33 -4.27
N LEU A 123 -19.87 5.06 -5.48
CA LEU A 123 -21.03 4.19 -5.71
C LEU A 123 -20.78 2.75 -5.25
N PHE A 124 -19.49 2.33 -5.14
CA PHE A 124 -19.09 1.06 -4.56
C PHE A 124 -18.88 1.21 -3.04
N TRP A 125 -19.98 1.45 -2.33
CA TRP A 125 -20.02 1.47 -0.87
C TRP A 125 -19.04 2.46 -0.21
N LEU A 126 -18.89 3.65 -0.81
CA LEU A 126 -18.04 4.74 -0.31
C LEU A 126 -16.56 4.36 -0.15
N ILE A 127 -16.02 3.54 -1.04
CA ILE A 127 -14.65 3.01 -0.92
C ILE A 127 -13.59 4.10 -0.77
N LEU A 128 -13.71 5.22 -1.49
CA LEU A 128 -12.75 6.32 -1.39
C LEU A 128 -12.85 7.05 -0.05
N VAL A 129 -14.07 7.16 0.52
CA VAL A 129 -14.28 7.75 1.84
C VAL A 129 -13.57 6.93 2.92
N TRP A 130 -13.70 5.61 2.88
CA TRP A 130 -13.05 4.73 3.85
C TRP A 130 -11.53 4.74 3.71
N LYS A 131 -11.01 4.78 2.49
CA LYS A 131 -9.58 4.97 2.24
C LYS A 131 -9.08 6.32 2.79
N LYS A 132 -9.82 7.40 2.57
CA LYS A 132 -9.47 8.72 3.12
C LYS A 132 -9.41 8.70 4.64
N GLN A 133 -10.39 8.08 5.30
CA GLN A 133 -10.39 7.95 6.76
C GLN A 133 -9.19 7.12 7.27
N ALA A 134 -8.80 6.06 6.54
CA ALA A 134 -7.62 5.27 6.86
C ALA A 134 -6.32 6.10 6.75
N GLU A 135 -6.19 6.93 5.70
CA GLU A 135 -5.08 7.87 5.57
C GLU A 135 -4.99 8.83 6.75
N GLU A 136 -6.11 9.46 7.09
CA GLU A 136 -6.19 10.42 8.21
C GLU A 136 -5.85 9.76 9.56
N TYR A 137 -6.28 8.51 9.75
CA TYR A 137 -5.92 7.75 10.95
C TYR A 137 -4.41 7.49 11.03
N LEU A 138 -3.80 7.07 9.93
CA LEU A 138 -2.36 6.86 9.85
C LEU A 138 -1.59 8.16 10.08
N GLN A 139 -1.99 9.26 9.45
CA GLN A 139 -1.35 10.57 9.61
C GLN A 139 -1.37 11.06 11.07
N LYS A 140 -2.44 10.77 11.80
CA LYS A 140 -2.60 11.15 13.23
C LYS A 140 -1.94 10.18 14.21
N SER A 141 -1.42 9.04 13.74
CA SER A 141 -0.90 7.97 14.61
C SER A 141 0.44 8.29 15.28
N GLY A 142 1.21 9.20 14.69
CA GLY A 142 2.60 9.49 15.08
C GLY A 142 3.65 8.57 14.45
N LEU A 143 3.24 7.58 13.65
CA LEU A 143 4.17 6.77 12.85
C LEU A 143 4.75 7.61 11.71
N ILE A 144 6.01 7.32 11.32
CA ILE A 144 6.53 7.76 10.03
C ILE A 144 5.79 6.99 8.93
N TYR A 145 5.26 7.71 7.95
CA TYR A 145 4.46 7.09 6.90
C TYR A 145 4.84 7.58 5.50
N THR A 146 4.46 6.78 4.49
CA THR A 146 4.29 7.21 3.10
C THR A 146 2.95 6.68 2.62
N ILE A 147 2.06 7.56 2.15
CA ILE A 147 0.79 7.19 1.55
C ILE A 147 0.94 7.30 0.03
N VAL A 148 0.74 6.19 -0.67
CA VAL A 148 0.85 6.09 -2.12
C VAL A 148 -0.55 5.99 -2.69
N ARG A 149 -0.97 7.00 -3.46
CA ARG A 149 -2.26 7.08 -4.16
C ARG A 149 -2.05 6.80 -5.65
N PRO A 150 -2.19 5.56 -6.12
CA PRO A 150 -2.06 5.24 -7.54
C PRO A 150 -3.30 5.63 -8.33
N GLY A 151 -3.10 5.93 -9.61
CA GLY A 151 -4.16 5.98 -10.61
C GLY A 151 -4.75 4.61 -10.92
N GLY A 152 -5.51 4.50 -12.01
CA GLY A 152 -6.13 3.25 -12.45
C GLY A 152 -5.10 2.11 -12.58
N LEU A 153 -5.31 1.01 -11.85
CA LEU A 153 -4.32 -0.06 -11.71
C LEU A 153 -4.37 -1.04 -12.88
N LYS A 154 -3.25 -1.19 -13.60
CA LYS A 154 -3.06 -2.18 -14.68
C LYS A 154 -2.19 -3.34 -14.20
N ASN A 155 -2.44 -4.54 -14.75
CA ASN A 155 -1.61 -5.72 -14.47
C ASN A 155 -0.38 -5.78 -15.38
N GLU A 156 -0.54 -5.33 -16.61
CA GLU A 156 0.53 -5.28 -17.59
C GLU A 156 1.43 -4.07 -17.30
N ASP A 157 2.72 -4.31 -17.36
CA ASP A 157 3.73 -3.25 -17.25
C ASP A 157 4.10 -2.75 -18.65
N ASN A 158 4.57 -1.52 -18.71
CA ASN A 158 5.01 -0.86 -19.93
C ASN A 158 6.23 0.05 -19.63
N SER A 159 6.76 0.68 -20.68
CA SER A 159 7.88 1.60 -20.57
C SER A 159 7.52 3.03 -20.14
N ASP A 160 6.24 3.32 -19.88
CA ASP A 160 5.82 4.66 -19.48
C ASP A 160 6.51 5.12 -18.20
N ALA A 161 6.92 6.37 -18.16
CA ALA A 161 7.59 6.95 -17.01
C ALA A 161 6.60 7.20 -15.86
N ILE A 162 7.06 7.01 -14.63
CA ILE A 162 6.29 7.38 -13.42
C ILE A 162 6.28 8.90 -13.31
N VAL A 163 5.09 9.44 -13.12
CA VAL A 163 4.85 10.84 -12.74
C VAL A 163 4.33 10.83 -11.31
N MET A 164 4.94 11.63 -10.45
CA MET A 164 4.57 11.75 -9.04
C MET A 164 4.19 13.20 -8.73
N GLY A 165 3.12 13.38 -7.97
CA GLY A 165 2.62 14.67 -7.54
C GLY A 165 2.17 14.67 -6.09
N SER A 166 1.93 15.87 -5.56
CA SER A 166 1.38 16.07 -4.22
C SER A 166 -0.09 15.60 -4.15
N ALA A 167 -0.60 15.46 -2.94
CA ALA A 167 -1.99 15.08 -2.71
C ALA A 167 -2.98 16.01 -3.43
N ASP A 168 -4.01 15.42 -4.03
CA ASP A 168 -5.13 16.10 -4.68
C ASP A 168 -4.73 16.97 -5.90
N THR A 169 -3.63 16.58 -6.59
CA THR A 169 -3.13 17.26 -7.81
C THR A 169 -3.33 16.45 -9.08
N MET A 170 -3.61 15.14 -8.96
CA MET A 170 -3.83 14.23 -10.08
C MET A 170 -5.21 13.58 -9.99
N PHE A 171 -5.95 13.55 -11.10
CA PHE A 171 -7.32 13.05 -11.09
C PHE A 171 -7.57 11.92 -12.09
N GLU A 172 -6.68 11.76 -13.06
CA GLU A 172 -6.83 10.80 -14.16
C GLU A 172 -5.51 10.12 -14.49
N SER A 173 -5.59 9.06 -15.26
CA SER A 173 -4.51 8.21 -15.76
C SER A 173 -4.36 6.91 -14.98
N SER A 174 -3.48 6.07 -15.46
CA SER A 174 -3.29 4.72 -14.91
C SER A 174 -1.81 4.45 -14.67
N ILE A 175 -1.54 3.37 -13.91
CA ILE A 175 -0.19 2.92 -13.60
C ILE A 175 -0.17 1.40 -13.45
N SER A 176 0.93 0.75 -13.82
CA SER A 176 1.09 -0.68 -13.57
C SER A 176 1.28 -0.95 -12.08
N ARG A 177 0.74 -2.09 -11.61
CA ARG A 177 0.96 -2.52 -10.23
C ARG A 177 2.43 -2.81 -9.91
N THR A 178 3.23 -3.12 -10.92
CA THR A 178 4.68 -3.28 -10.79
C THR A 178 5.33 -1.96 -10.41
N LYS A 179 5.01 -0.87 -11.09
CA LYS A 179 5.51 0.47 -10.77
C LYS A 179 5.03 0.94 -9.37
N VAL A 180 3.77 0.65 -9.01
CA VAL A 180 3.28 0.92 -7.65
C VAL A 180 4.12 0.19 -6.61
N ALA A 181 4.42 -1.10 -6.82
CA ALA A 181 5.25 -1.88 -5.91
C ALA A 181 6.67 -1.30 -5.79
N GLN A 182 7.28 -0.89 -6.91
CA GLN A 182 8.58 -0.22 -6.91
C GLN A 182 8.57 1.06 -6.09
N VAL A 183 7.57 1.95 -6.28
CA VAL A 183 7.43 3.19 -5.49
C VAL A 183 7.30 2.87 -4.00
N CYS A 184 6.46 1.89 -3.63
CA CYS A 184 6.27 1.51 -2.23
C CYS A 184 7.56 0.99 -1.58
N VAL A 185 8.35 0.21 -2.30
CA VAL A 185 9.61 -0.34 -1.77
C VAL A 185 10.69 0.73 -1.72
N GLU A 186 10.81 1.59 -2.75
CA GLU A 186 11.75 2.72 -2.75
C GLU A 186 11.48 3.70 -1.62
N ALA A 187 10.22 3.93 -1.27
CA ALA A 187 9.85 4.80 -0.16
C ALA A 187 10.53 4.41 1.16
N LEU A 188 10.85 3.13 1.37
CA LEU A 188 11.52 2.66 2.58
C LEU A 188 12.96 3.16 2.72
N PHE A 189 13.61 3.52 1.61
CA PHE A 189 15.03 3.90 1.57
C PHE A 189 15.25 5.40 1.47
N LEU A 190 14.24 6.15 1.05
CA LEU A 190 14.36 7.57 0.73
C LEU A 190 13.85 8.45 1.87
N PRO A 191 14.70 9.29 2.50
CA PRO A 191 14.27 10.22 3.54
C PRO A 191 13.15 11.16 3.06
N ASN A 192 13.18 11.56 1.78
CA ASN A 192 12.21 12.46 1.18
C ASN A 192 10.81 11.84 0.97
N SER A 193 10.63 10.54 1.22
CA SER A 193 9.32 9.88 1.19
C SER A 193 8.54 10.02 2.50
N ARG A 194 9.24 10.33 3.60
CA ARG A 194 8.68 10.30 4.95
C ARG A 194 7.64 11.38 5.16
N ASN A 195 6.52 10.98 5.78
CA ASN A 195 5.37 11.82 6.11
C ASN A 195 4.75 12.51 4.88
N LYS A 196 4.81 11.83 3.73
CA LYS A 196 4.23 12.31 2.47
C LYS A 196 3.05 11.50 2.01
N VAL A 197 2.14 12.20 1.33
CA VAL A 197 1.08 11.62 0.50
C VAL A 197 1.50 11.90 -0.94
N VAL A 198 1.72 10.85 -1.72
CA VAL A 198 2.16 10.95 -3.10
C VAL A 198 1.12 10.35 -4.04
N GLU A 199 0.76 11.08 -5.08
CA GLU A 199 -0.07 10.61 -6.18
C GLU A 199 0.81 10.14 -7.32
N ILE A 200 0.52 8.97 -7.88
CA ILE A 200 1.36 8.35 -8.90
C ILE A 200 0.54 7.86 -10.10
N VAL A 201 1.01 8.21 -11.28
CA VAL A 201 0.50 7.72 -12.57
C VAL A 201 1.67 7.37 -13.49
N ALA A 202 1.40 6.73 -14.62
CA ALA A 202 2.40 6.50 -15.66
C ALA A 202 2.00 7.24 -16.94
N LYS A 203 2.98 7.89 -17.60
CA LYS A 203 2.78 8.63 -18.84
C LYS A 203 3.91 8.35 -19.83
N SER A 204 3.56 8.05 -21.07
CA SER A 204 4.53 7.76 -22.16
C SER A 204 5.41 8.95 -22.54
N GLU A 205 4.86 10.16 -22.42
CA GLU A 205 5.54 11.40 -22.83
C GLU A 205 6.34 12.06 -21.70
N ALA A 206 6.27 11.51 -20.48
CA ALA A 206 6.99 12.07 -19.35
C ALA A 206 8.48 11.61 -19.37
N PRO A 207 9.40 12.47 -18.92
CA PRO A 207 10.79 12.06 -18.76
C PRO A 207 10.94 11.04 -17.62
N HIS A 208 11.80 10.04 -17.83
CA HIS A 208 12.19 9.15 -16.74
C HIS A 208 13.02 9.92 -15.70
N LYS A 209 12.60 9.81 -14.43
CA LYS A 209 13.27 10.38 -13.27
C LYS A 209 13.64 9.27 -12.29
N SER A 210 14.68 9.48 -11.51
CA SER A 210 14.98 8.63 -10.37
C SER A 210 13.90 8.74 -9.30
N PHE A 211 13.75 7.74 -8.45
CA PHE A 211 12.79 7.81 -7.33
C PHE A 211 13.14 8.93 -6.35
N GLU A 212 14.42 9.22 -6.18
CA GLU A 212 14.88 10.34 -5.35
C GLU A 212 14.36 11.68 -5.89
N GLU A 213 14.49 11.92 -7.21
CA GLU A 213 13.95 13.11 -7.87
C GLU A 213 12.41 13.18 -7.78
N LEU A 214 11.74 12.03 -7.95
CA LEU A 214 10.27 11.95 -7.84
C LEU A 214 9.80 12.35 -6.44
N PHE A 215 10.34 11.74 -5.39
CA PHE A 215 9.97 12.09 -4.01
C PHE A 215 10.41 13.49 -3.60
N ALA A 216 11.53 14.00 -4.12
CA ALA A 216 11.97 15.36 -3.86
C ALA A 216 11.06 16.42 -4.49
N SER A 217 10.38 16.09 -5.59
CA SER A 217 9.46 17.01 -6.28
C SER A 217 8.10 17.20 -5.59
N VAL A 218 7.77 16.37 -4.60
CA VAL A 218 6.51 16.43 -3.85
C VAL A 218 6.71 17.25 -2.58
N ILE A 219 5.85 18.23 -2.40
CA ILE A 219 5.84 19.12 -1.22
C ILE A 219 4.96 18.55 -0.12
#